data_ff2c4d290268504931f3502fd83ee58d
#
_entry.id   ff2c4d290268504931f3502fd83ee58d
#
_cell.length_a   1.000
_cell.length_b   1.000
_cell.length_c   1.000
_cell.angle_alpha   90.00
_cell.angle_beta   90.00
_cell.angle_gamma   90.00
#
_symmetry.space_group_name_H-M   'P 1'
#
loop_
_entity.id
_entity.type
_entity.pdbx_description
1 polymer ?
#
loop_
_entity_poly.entity_id
_entity_poly.type
_entity_poly.pdbx_seq_one_letter_code
_entity_poly.pdbx_strand_id
1 'polypeptide(L)'
;MKRTDLYFALALVAIFLPFVVCEPLYEWYKAFNAAHGMVMSFLKFGVLSTMGEMLGCRISSGRYVTPDFGVLPRMIVWGVLGMGINMAMIIFSKGTPMFMEYMGMESAVEAFSAEAFSMNKLWVALAVSVAMNTIFAPVFMTLHKITDAHIAAHGGSLRALITPIPMAERFAAIDWKAQWGFVFKKTIPLFWYPAHTITFLLPAEQRVLFAALLGIALGVLLALSKKKSK
;
A
#
# COMPACT_ATOMS: atom_id res chain seq x y z
N MET A 1 -9.73 -26.80 2.34
CA MET A 1 -9.58 -25.55 3.13
C MET A 1 -9.08 -25.95 4.51
N LYS A 2 -7.98 -25.36 5.01
CA LYS A 2 -7.50 -25.63 6.38
C LYS A 2 -8.30 -24.77 7.37
N ARG A 3 -8.39 -25.19 8.64
CA ARG A 3 -9.08 -24.37 9.69
C ARG A 3 -8.52 -22.93 9.77
N THR A 4 -7.22 -22.76 9.54
CA THR A 4 -6.56 -21.46 9.48
C THR A 4 -7.08 -20.56 8.36
N ASP A 5 -7.51 -21.11 7.23
CA ASP A 5 -8.07 -20.34 6.11
C ASP A 5 -9.46 -19.80 6.49
N LEU A 6 -10.24 -20.58 7.24
CA LEU A 6 -11.52 -20.14 7.78
C LEU A 6 -11.34 -19.00 8.80
N TYR A 7 -10.39 -19.13 9.73
CA TYR A 7 -10.12 -18.07 10.72
C TYR A 7 -9.67 -16.77 10.06
N PHE A 8 -8.85 -16.86 9.01
CA PHE A 8 -8.42 -15.68 8.27
C PHE A 8 -9.60 -15.00 7.54
N ALA A 9 -10.47 -15.79 6.91
CA ALA A 9 -11.68 -15.28 6.28
C ALA A 9 -12.63 -14.64 7.30
N LEU A 10 -12.85 -15.28 8.45
CA LEU A 10 -13.67 -14.73 9.55
C LEU A 10 -13.09 -13.43 10.10
N ALA A 11 -11.76 -13.32 10.21
CA ALA A 11 -11.11 -12.08 10.63
C ALA A 11 -11.36 -10.94 9.62
N LEU A 12 -11.28 -11.22 8.30
CA LEU A 12 -11.64 -10.23 7.28
C LEU A 12 -13.11 -9.81 7.39
N VAL A 13 -14.02 -10.77 7.53
CA VAL A 13 -15.44 -10.49 7.72
C VAL A 13 -15.67 -9.63 8.98
N ALA A 14 -15.03 -9.98 10.09
CA ALA A 14 -15.17 -9.23 11.35
C ALA A 14 -14.65 -7.78 11.23
N ILE A 15 -13.66 -7.52 10.39
CA ILE A 15 -13.14 -6.16 10.14
C ILE A 15 -14.11 -5.34 9.29
N PHE A 16 -14.70 -5.90 8.24
CA PHE A 16 -15.47 -5.13 7.27
C PHE A 16 -16.97 -5.15 7.53
N LEU A 17 -17.53 -6.28 8.00
CA LEU A 17 -18.96 -6.45 8.18
C LEU A 17 -19.60 -5.39 9.08
N PRO A 18 -19.01 -4.98 10.22
CA PRO A 18 -19.61 -3.95 11.07
C PRO A 18 -19.88 -2.63 10.34
N PHE A 19 -19.01 -2.23 9.42
CA PHE A 19 -19.16 -1.00 8.63
C PHE A 19 -20.22 -1.14 7.52
N VAL A 20 -20.58 -2.36 7.14
CA VAL A 20 -21.63 -2.62 6.14
C VAL A 20 -23.01 -2.69 6.78
N VAL A 21 -23.10 -3.27 7.99
CA VAL A 21 -24.39 -3.55 8.63
C VAL A 21 -24.81 -2.49 9.66
N CYS A 22 -23.88 -1.63 10.10
CA CYS A 22 -24.14 -0.62 11.13
C CYS A 22 -23.87 0.77 10.56
N GLU A 23 -24.93 1.43 10.05
CA GLU A 23 -24.85 2.77 9.47
C GLU A 23 -24.23 3.83 10.41
N PRO A 24 -24.60 3.90 11.72
CA PRO A 24 -23.96 4.84 12.64
C PRO A 24 -22.45 4.64 12.76
N LEU A 25 -21.97 3.39 12.72
CA LEU A 25 -20.52 3.09 12.75
C LEU A 25 -19.84 3.53 11.46
N TYR A 26 -20.50 3.36 10.31
CA TYR A 26 -19.97 3.80 9.04
C TYR A 26 -19.90 5.34 8.95
N GLU A 27 -20.92 6.05 9.42
CA GLU A 27 -20.91 7.51 9.49
C GLU A 27 -19.80 8.04 10.44
N TRP A 28 -19.68 7.43 11.63
CA TRP A 28 -18.57 7.74 12.52
C TRP A 28 -17.22 7.52 11.85
N TYR A 29 -17.04 6.38 11.15
CA TYR A 29 -15.81 6.09 10.41
C TYR A 29 -15.51 7.16 9.36
N LYS A 30 -16.51 7.61 8.59
CA LYS A 30 -16.31 8.67 7.57
C LYS A 30 -15.86 9.97 8.23
N ALA A 31 -16.55 10.40 9.28
CA ALA A 31 -16.22 11.62 10.01
C ALA A 31 -14.82 11.55 10.63
N PHE A 32 -14.49 10.44 11.29
CA PHE A 32 -13.18 10.24 11.88
C PHE A 32 -12.06 10.18 10.83
N ASN A 33 -12.30 9.49 9.70
CA ASN A 33 -11.36 9.42 8.58
C ASN A 33 -11.09 10.80 7.97
N ALA A 34 -12.09 11.65 7.84
CA ALA A 34 -11.93 13.02 7.35
C ALA A 34 -11.12 13.89 8.32
N ALA A 35 -11.41 13.79 9.62
CA ALA A 35 -10.73 14.57 10.66
C ALA A 35 -9.29 14.08 10.96
N HIS A 36 -9.05 12.77 10.88
CA HIS A 36 -7.81 12.15 11.34
C HIS A 36 -7.18 11.23 10.28
N GLY A 37 -7.03 11.72 9.05
CA GLY A 37 -6.57 10.95 7.89
C GLY A 37 -5.24 10.23 8.10
N MET A 38 -4.27 10.82 8.83
CA MET A 38 -2.99 10.18 9.12
C MET A 38 -3.14 8.99 10.08
N VAL A 39 -3.94 9.13 11.13
CA VAL A 39 -4.24 8.04 12.08
C VAL A 39 -4.96 6.90 11.36
N MET A 40 -5.93 7.23 10.51
CA MET A 40 -6.66 6.25 9.72
C MET A 40 -5.77 5.56 8.69
N SER A 41 -4.79 6.26 8.12
CA SER A 41 -3.80 5.65 7.23
C SER A 41 -2.91 4.67 7.98
N PHE A 42 -2.44 5.04 9.17
CA PHE A 42 -1.70 4.13 10.04
C PHE A 42 -2.48 2.84 10.31
N LEU A 43 -3.74 2.95 10.71
CA LEU A 43 -4.58 1.79 11.03
C LEU A 43 -4.89 0.93 9.79
N LYS A 44 -5.29 1.56 8.68
CA LYS A 44 -5.64 0.85 7.43
C LYS A 44 -4.45 0.07 6.88
N PHE A 45 -3.31 0.73 6.72
CA PHE A 45 -2.11 0.05 6.21
C PHE A 45 -1.54 -0.94 7.20
N GLY A 46 -1.47 -0.59 8.47
CA GLY A 46 -1.00 -1.49 9.52
C GLY A 46 -1.74 -2.84 9.50
N VAL A 47 -3.06 -2.79 9.45
CA VAL A 47 -3.88 -4.01 9.44
C VAL A 47 -3.89 -4.66 8.05
N LEU A 48 -4.33 -3.96 7.02
CA LEU A 48 -4.63 -4.57 5.72
C LEU A 48 -3.36 -5.02 4.99
N SER A 49 -2.27 -4.23 5.02
CA SER A 49 -1.03 -4.63 4.35
C SER A 49 -0.37 -5.81 5.05
N THR A 50 -0.38 -5.84 6.39
CA THR A 50 0.13 -7.01 7.14
C THR A 50 -0.70 -8.26 6.83
N MET A 51 -2.03 -8.15 6.76
CA MET A 51 -2.89 -9.27 6.34
C MET A 51 -2.59 -9.69 4.89
N GLY A 52 -2.30 -8.76 4.00
CA GLY A 52 -1.86 -9.04 2.64
C GLY A 52 -0.55 -9.85 2.59
N GLU A 53 0.43 -9.49 3.41
CA GLU A 53 1.68 -10.25 3.55
C GLU A 53 1.46 -11.64 4.16
N MET A 54 0.60 -11.74 5.18
CA MET A 54 0.20 -13.04 5.75
C MET A 54 -0.43 -13.94 4.68
N LEU A 55 -1.29 -13.39 3.82
CA LEU A 55 -1.90 -14.12 2.72
C LEU A 55 -0.85 -14.53 1.67
N GLY A 56 0.07 -13.64 1.31
CA GLY A 56 1.22 -13.94 0.46
C GLY A 56 2.10 -15.07 1.04
N CYS A 57 2.38 -15.03 2.34
CA CYS A 57 3.08 -16.07 3.07
C CYS A 57 2.32 -17.40 3.02
N ARG A 58 1.00 -17.38 3.21
CA ARG A 58 0.13 -18.56 3.12
C ARG A 58 0.19 -19.22 1.74
N ILE A 59 0.16 -18.43 0.69
CA ILE A 59 0.22 -18.94 -0.70
C ILE A 59 1.59 -19.54 -1.01
N SER A 60 2.66 -18.88 -0.56
CA SER A 60 4.05 -19.28 -0.88
C SER A 60 4.59 -20.40 -0.01
N SER A 61 4.30 -20.40 1.31
CA SER A 61 4.87 -21.33 2.30
C SER A 61 3.86 -22.32 2.89
N GLY A 62 2.55 -22.12 2.63
CA GLY A 62 1.49 -22.92 3.22
C GLY A 62 1.12 -22.53 4.67
N ARG A 63 1.69 -21.45 5.22
CA ARG A 63 1.45 -20.92 6.56
C ARG A 63 1.18 -19.40 6.47
N TYR A 64 0.27 -18.86 7.29
CA TYR A 64 0.02 -17.42 7.35
C TYR A 64 1.16 -16.65 8.01
N VAL A 65 1.87 -17.30 8.93
CA VAL A 65 2.96 -16.71 9.72
C VAL A 65 4.09 -17.73 9.82
N THR A 66 5.32 -17.29 9.55
CA THR A 66 6.57 -18.01 9.85
C THR A 66 7.14 -17.53 11.19
N PRO A 67 8.06 -18.25 11.84
CA PRO A 67 8.61 -17.86 13.15
C PRO A 67 9.22 -16.45 13.18
N ASP A 68 9.82 -16.02 12.07
CA ASP A 68 10.48 -14.72 11.88
C ASP A 68 9.58 -13.65 11.28
N PHE A 69 8.30 -13.94 11.05
CA PHE A 69 7.37 -13.02 10.37
C PHE A 69 7.12 -11.74 11.15
N GLY A 70 6.84 -11.84 12.44
CA GLY A 70 6.63 -10.68 13.30
C GLY A 70 5.38 -9.88 12.95
N VAL A 71 4.18 -10.41 13.21
CA VAL A 71 2.90 -9.75 12.89
C VAL A 71 2.83 -8.34 13.46
N LEU A 72 3.06 -8.18 14.77
CA LEU A 72 2.90 -6.90 15.44
C LEU A 72 3.94 -5.84 15.00
N PRO A 73 5.26 -6.13 14.94
CA PRO A 73 6.20 -5.17 14.41
C PRO A 73 5.91 -4.80 12.95
N ARG A 74 5.45 -5.74 12.10
CA ARG A 74 5.01 -5.42 10.72
C ARG A 74 3.81 -4.48 10.69
N MET A 75 2.81 -4.72 11.55
CA MET A 75 1.65 -3.83 11.64
C MET A 75 2.06 -2.39 11.97
N ILE A 76 2.99 -2.21 12.90
CA ILE A 76 3.48 -0.88 13.29
C ILE A 76 4.27 -0.25 12.14
N VAL A 77 5.18 -0.99 11.53
CA VAL A 77 5.98 -0.50 10.39
C VAL A 77 5.07 -0.17 9.20
N TRP A 78 4.12 -1.03 8.85
CA TRP A 78 3.15 -0.74 7.79
C TRP A 78 2.26 0.47 8.12
N GLY A 79 1.92 0.67 9.40
CA GLY A 79 1.22 1.86 9.85
C GLY A 79 2.01 3.14 9.54
N VAL A 80 3.29 3.18 9.91
CA VAL A 80 4.19 4.31 9.65
C VAL A 80 4.38 4.51 8.14
N LEU A 81 4.63 3.44 7.39
CA LEU A 81 4.75 3.49 5.94
C LEU A 81 3.45 3.97 5.27
N GLY A 82 2.29 3.57 5.80
CA GLY A 82 0.98 4.02 5.35
C GLY A 82 0.74 5.52 5.55
N MET A 83 1.25 6.10 6.63
CA MET A 83 1.26 7.56 6.80
C MET A 83 2.10 8.24 5.71
N GLY A 84 3.26 7.67 5.36
CA GLY A 84 4.09 8.14 4.24
C GLY A 84 3.37 8.04 2.89
N ILE A 85 2.62 6.96 2.64
CA ILE A 85 1.80 6.81 1.43
C ILE A 85 0.71 7.90 1.38
N ASN A 86 0.00 8.15 2.48
CA ASN A 86 -1.02 9.20 2.52
C ASN A 86 -0.42 10.59 2.25
N MET A 87 0.72 10.90 2.87
CA MET A 87 1.45 12.13 2.60
C MET A 87 1.80 12.26 1.12
N ALA A 88 2.36 11.21 0.51
CA ALA A 88 2.69 11.19 -0.91
C ALA A 88 1.44 11.39 -1.78
N MET A 89 0.33 10.71 -1.47
CA MET A 89 -0.94 10.90 -2.18
C MET A 89 -1.41 12.35 -2.14
N ILE A 90 -1.31 13.03 -0.99
CA ILE A 90 -1.69 14.44 -0.85
C ILE A 90 -0.78 15.33 -1.69
N ILE A 91 0.54 15.15 -1.58
CA ILE A 91 1.53 15.96 -2.30
C ILE A 91 1.35 15.81 -3.81
N PHE A 92 1.34 14.59 -4.32
CA PHE A 92 1.27 14.33 -5.75
C PHE A 92 -0.10 14.66 -6.35
N SER A 93 -1.21 14.43 -5.63
CA SER A 93 -2.54 14.79 -6.13
C SER A 93 -2.80 16.30 -6.17
N LYS A 94 -2.02 17.10 -5.46
CA LYS A 94 -2.06 18.56 -5.56
C LYS A 94 -1.00 19.09 -6.52
N GLY A 95 0.24 18.67 -6.34
CA GLY A 95 1.37 19.20 -7.09
C GLY A 95 1.39 18.81 -8.57
N THR A 96 1.01 17.56 -8.91
CA THR A 96 1.07 17.12 -10.31
C THR A 96 0.08 17.85 -11.22
N PRO A 97 -1.21 18.05 -10.86
CA PRO A 97 -2.12 18.84 -11.67
C PRO A 97 -1.63 20.28 -11.88
N MET A 98 -1.13 20.93 -10.83
CA MET A 98 -0.52 22.27 -10.94
C MET A 98 0.70 22.28 -11.87
N PHE A 99 1.52 21.25 -11.81
CA PHE A 99 2.66 21.11 -12.73
C PHE A 99 2.21 20.91 -14.19
N MET A 100 1.12 20.15 -14.40
CA MET A 100 0.54 20.00 -15.75
C MET A 100 0.02 21.33 -16.31
N GLU A 101 -0.60 22.17 -15.47
CA GLU A 101 -1.01 23.52 -15.87
C GLU A 101 0.21 24.39 -16.22
N TYR A 102 1.27 24.33 -15.42
CA TYR A 102 2.53 24.99 -15.73
C TYR A 102 3.11 24.54 -17.08
N MET A 103 2.92 23.24 -17.44
CA MET A 103 3.35 22.69 -18.73
C MET A 103 2.39 22.97 -19.90
N GLY A 104 1.30 23.70 -19.67
CA GLY A 104 0.37 24.16 -20.70
C GLY A 104 -0.93 23.33 -20.85
N MET A 105 -1.20 22.41 -19.94
CA MET A 105 -2.50 21.74 -19.88
C MET A 105 -3.47 22.60 -19.07
N GLU A 106 -4.19 23.49 -19.73
CA GLU A 106 -5.21 24.34 -19.08
C GLU A 106 -6.25 23.51 -18.32
N SER A 107 -6.69 24.03 -17.17
CA SER A 107 -7.74 23.42 -16.32
C SER A 107 -7.42 22.00 -15.79
N ALA A 108 -6.15 21.61 -15.66
CA ALA A 108 -5.80 20.30 -15.13
C ALA A 108 -6.26 20.12 -13.66
N VAL A 109 -6.13 21.15 -12.84
CA VAL A 109 -6.57 21.15 -11.43
C VAL A 109 -8.10 21.03 -11.35
N GLU A 110 -8.82 21.78 -12.19
CA GLU A 110 -10.29 21.71 -12.26
C GLU A 110 -10.76 20.33 -12.74
N ALA A 111 -10.20 19.82 -13.83
CA ALA A 111 -10.52 18.50 -14.37
C ALA A 111 -10.29 17.39 -13.36
N PHE A 112 -9.20 17.46 -12.56
CA PHE A 112 -8.90 16.46 -11.55
C PHE A 112 -9.86 16.52 -10.36
N SER A 113 -10.36 17.72 -10.02
CA SER A 113 -11.29 17.94 -8.90
C SER A 113 -12.74 17.65 -9.27
N ALA A 114 -13.08 17.64 -10.55
CA ALA A 114 -14.45 17.41 -11.04
C ALA A 114 -14.99 16.05 -10.56
N GLU A 115 -16.27 15.99 -10.17
CA GLU A 115 -16.92 14.71 -9.82
C GLU A 115 -17.12 13.83 -11.04
N ALA A 116 -17.56 14.42 -12.15
CA ALA A 116 -17.80 13.71 -13.39
C ALA A 116 -16.50 13.18 -14.01
N PHE A 117 -16.59 11.98 -14.62
CA PHE A 117 -15.51 11.43 -15.41
C PHE A 117 -15.32 12.24 -16.69
N SER A 118 -14.07 12.53 -17.05
CA SER A 118 -13.67 13.11 -18.32
C SER A 118 -12.32 12.52 -18.76
N MET A 119 -11.99 12.62 -20.06
CA MET A 119 -10.69 12.21 -20.55
C MET A 119 -9.56 13.06 -19.94
N ASN A 120 -9.79 14.35 -19.71
CA ASN A 120 -8.83 15.21 -19.03
C ASN A 120 -8.57 14.73 -17.60
N LYS A 121 -9.63 14.39 -16.84
CA LYS A 121 -9.50 13.79 -15.50
C LYS A 121 -8.68 12.50 -15.53
N LEU A 122 -8.89 11.63 -16.53
CA LEU A 122 -8.13 10.40 -16.69
C LEU A 122 -6.64 10.68 -16.95
N TRP A 123 -6.31 11.62 -17.83
CA TRP A 123 -4.93 11.99 -18.10
C TRP A 123 -4.23 12.58 -16.89
N VAL A 124 -4.91 13.44 -16.13
CA VAL A 124 -4.36 13.99 -14.89
C VAL A 124 -4.18 12.90 -13.83
N ALA A 125 -5.15 12.01 -13.64
CA ALA A 125 -5.04 10.89 -12.73
C ALA A 125 -3.86 9.95 -13.09
N LEU A 126 -3.67 9.68 -14.39
CA LEU A 126 -2.52 8.92 -14.89
C LEU A 126 -1.20 9.66 -14.59
N ALA A 127 -1.13 10.96 -14.85
CA ALA A 127 0.06 11.75 -14.56
C ALA A 127 0.41 11.76 -13.06
N VAL A 128 -0.59 11.90 -12.18
CA VAL A 128 -0.42 11.80 -10.73
C VAL A 128 0.11 10.42 -10.34
N SER A 129 -0.47 9.36 -10.91
CA SER A 129 -0.03 7.99 -10.67
C SER A 129 1.40 7.77 -11.13
N VAL A 130 1.76 8.19 -12.34
CA VAL A 130 3.11 8.05 -12.89
C VAL A 130 4.12 8.84 -12.04
N ALA A 131 3.85 10.11 -11.73
CA ALA A 131 4.74 10.95 -10.92
C ALA A 131 4.98 10.34 -9.53
N MET A 132 3.92 9.97 -8.82
CA MET A 132 4.01 9.37 -7.49
C MET A 132 4.78 8.05 -7.52
N ASN A 133 4.46 7.16 -8.44
CA ASN A 133 5.08 5.84 -8.46
C ASN A 133 6.50 5.84 -9.05
N THR A 134 6.87 6.83 -9.85
CA THR A 134 8.24 6.98 -10.34
C THR A 134 9.16 7.57 -9.28
N ILE A 135 8.67 8.56 -8.52
CA ILE A 135 9.49 9.32 -7.57
C ILE A 135 9.46 8.69 -6.17
N PHE A 136 8.28 8.40 -5.65
CA PHE A 136 8.10 7.94 -4.27
C PHE A 136 8.23 6.42 -4.13
N ALA A 137 7.66 5.62 -5.05
CA ALA A 137 7.57 4.18 -4.86
C ALA A 137 8.94 3.46 -4.79
N PRO A 138 10.01 3.83 -5.53
CA PRO A 138 11.31 3.18 -5.38
C PRO A 138 11.90 3.34 -3.98
N VAL A 139 11.80 4.55 -3.40
CA VAL A 139 12.27 4.83 -2.03
C VAL A 139 11.43 4.04 -1.03
N PHE A 140 10.11 4.12 -1.14
CA PHE A 140 9.16 3.41 -0.30
C PHE A 140 9.38 1.89 -0.29
N MET A 141 9.47 1.27 -1.48
CA MET A 141 9.66 -0.17 -1.63
C MET A 141 11.03 -0.63 -1.11
N THR A 142 12.06 0.22 -1.21
CA THR A 142 13.38 -0.04 -0.67
C THR A 142 13.36 -0.01 0.86
N LEU A 143 12.74 1.01 1.46
CA LEU A 143 12.57 1.12 2.91
C LEU A 143 11.75 -0.06 3.47
N HIS A 144 10.68 -0.44 2.79
CA HIS A 144 9.89 -1.61 3.18
C HIS A 144 10.74 -2.90 3.19
N LYS A 145 11.57 -3.13 2.17
CA LYS A 145 12.50 -4.27 2.14
C LYS A 145 13.50 -4.26 3.30
N ILE A 146 14.04 -3.10 3.61
CA ILE A 146 15.01 -2.93 4.71
C ILE A 146 14.34 -3.24 6.05
N THR A 147 13.15 -2.70 6.30
CA THR A 147 12.41 -2.93 7.55
C THR A 147 11.98 -4.37 7.71
N ASP A 148 11.54 -5.03 6.63
CA ASP A 148 11.21 -6.45 6.63
C ASP A 148 12.41 -7.32 7.00
N ALA A 149 13.55 -7.08 6.35
CA ALA A 149 14.78 -7.82 6.64
C ALA A 149 15.27 -7.57 8.09
N HIS A 150 15.03 -6.36 8.61
CA HIS A 150 15.39 -6.04 9.99
C HIS A 150 14.48 -6.76 11.00
N ILE A 151 13.17 -6.80 10.76
CA ILE A 151 12.22 -7.56 11.60
C ILE A 151 12.56 -9.05 11.60
N ALA A 152 12.80 -9.62 10.43
CA ALA A 152 13.18 -11.04 10.30
C ALA A 152 14.49 -11.38 11.02
N ALA A 153 15.50 -10.51 10.94
CA ALA A 153 16.77 -10.68 11.64
C ALA A 153 16.65 -10.65 13.18
N HIS A 154 15.55 -10.09 13.71
CA HIS A 154 15.22 -10.10 15.13
C HIS A 154 14.18 -11.18 15.49
N GLY A 155 14.02 -12.20 14.63
CA GLY A 155 13.07 -13.30 14.85
C GLY A 155 11.61 -12.84 14.93
N GLY A 156 11.25 -11.75 14.24
CA GLY A 156 9.89 -11.20 14.26
C GLY A 156 9.47 -10.55 15.58
N SER A 157 10.39 -10.25 16.47
CA SER A 157 10.10 -9.69 17.80
C SER A 157 9.93 -8.17 17.77
N LEU A 158 9.23 -7.62 18.78
CA LEU A 158 9.10 -6.17 18.98
C LEU A 158 10.44 -5.46 19.21
N ARG A 159 11.49 -6.20 19.58
CA ARG A 159 12.83 -5.66 19.74
C ARG A 159 13.35 -4.99 18.46
N ALA A 160 12.91 -5.46 17.29
CA ALA A 160 13.22 -4.83 16.01
C ALA A 160 12.80 -3.36 15.92
N LEU A 161 11.74 -2.95 16.62
CA LEU A 161 11.24 -1.56 16.59
C LEU A 161 12.11 -0.57 17.38
N ILE A 162 12.84 -1.06 18.36
CA ILE A 162 13.69 -0.24 19.24
C ILE A 162 15.18 -0.42 18.98
N THR A 163 15.56 -1.38 18.13
CA THR A 163 16.95 -1.60 17.75
C THR A 163 17.26 -0.76 16.52
N PRO A 164 18.35 0.01 16.50
CA PRO A 164 18.75 0.77 15.30
C PRO A 164 18.94 -0.14 14.09
N ILE A 165 18.40 0.30 12.94
CA ILE A 165 18.57 -0.43 11.68
C ILE A 165 19.98 -0.19 11.16
N PRO A 166 20.80 -1.22 10.91
CA PRO A 166 22.10 -1.07 10.24
C PRO A 166 21.88 -0.80 8.75
N MET A 167 21.50 0.45 8.41
CA MET A 167 21.02 0.85 7.09
C MET A 167 21.97 0.45 5.96
N ALA A 168 23.28 0.70 6.10
CA ALA A 168 24.26 0.39 5.05
C ALA A 168 24.31 -1.11 4.75
N GLU A 169 24.32 -1.95 5.79
CA GLU A 169 24.35 -3.43 5.64
C GLU A 169 23.05 -3.94 5.00
N ARG A 170 21.89 -3.46 5.49
CA ARG A 170 20.57 -3.87 4.98
C ARG A 170 20.38 -3.44 3.53
N PHE A 171 20.82 -2.23 3.20
CA PHE A 171 20.78 -1.71 1.82
C PHE A 171 21.67 -2.50 0.88
N ALA A 172 22.90 -2.84 1.31
CA ALA A 172 23.84 -3.67 0.53
C ALA A 172 23.33 -5.11 0.34
N ALA A 173 22.57 -5.65 1.30
CA ALA A 173 22.02 -7.00 1.25
C ALA A 173 20.75 -7.13 0.36
N ILE A 174 20.23 -6.03 -0.19
CA ILE A 174 19.08 -6.10 -1.12
C ILE A 174 19.52 -6.81 -2.41
N ASP A 175 18.70 -7.75 -2.89
CA ASP A 175 18.83 -8.27 -4.26
C ASP A 175 18.44 -7.17 -5.27
N TRP A 176 19.40 -6.33 -5.61
CA TRP A 176 19.20 -5.21 -6.55
C TRP A 176 18.87 -5.67 -7.97
N LYS A 177 19.26 -6.88 -8.36
CA LYS A 177 18.87 -7.45 -9.65
C LYS A 177 17.37 -7.68 -9.71
N ALA A 178 16.79 -8.26 -8.66
CA ALA A 178 15.35 -8.45 -8.54
C ALA A 178 14.63 -7.12 -8.29
N GLN A 179 15.16 -6.28 -7.39
CA GLN A 179 14.55 -4.99 -7.03
C GLN A 179 14.46 -4.05 -8.23
N TRP A 180 15.55 -3.90 -8.99
CA TRP A 180 15.57 -3.06 -10.17
C TRP A 180 14.87 -3.73 -11.36
N GLY A 181 15.26 -4.97 -11.69
CA GLY A 181 14.84 -5.65 -12.91
C GLY A 181 13.39 -6.09 -12.93
N PHE A 182 12.80 -6.41 -11.76
CA PHE A 182 11.42 -6.84 -11.65
C PHE A 182 10.54 -5.77 -10.96
N VAL A 183 10.91 -5.32 -9.76
CA VAL A 183 10.02 -4.42 -9.00
C VAL A 183 9.93 -3.06 -9.69
N PHE A 184 11.05 -2.39 -9.93
CA PHE A 184 11.01 -1.03 -10.48
C PHE A 184 10.66 -1.03 -11.97
N LYS A 185 11.28 -1.89 -12.79
CA LYS A 185 11.06 -1.86 -14.24
C LYS A 185 9.76 -2.53 -14.71
N LYS A 186 9.18 -3.44 -13.94
CA LYS A 186 7.99 -4.18 -14.35
C LYS A 186 6.79 -3.91 -13.44
N THR A 187 6.93 -4.12 -12.12
CA THR A 187 5.80 -4.01 -11.22
C THR A 187 5.30 -2.55 -11.12
N ILE A 188 6.20 -1.57 -11.07
CA ILE A 188 5.77 -0.17 -11.04
C ILE A 188 4.98 0.20 -12.30
N PRO A 189 5.50 0.10 -13.53
CA PRO A 189 4.75 0.55 -14.70
C PRO A 189 3.57 -0.34 -15.05
N LEU A 190 3.66 -1.66 -14.88
CA LEU A 190 2.61 -2.57 -15.35
C LEU A 190 1.48 -2.80 -14.33
N PHE A 191 1.74 -2.62 -13.05
CA PHE A 191 0.74 -2.78 -12.01
C PHE A 191 0.39 -1.45 -11.33
N TRP A 192 1.41 -0.75 -10.77
CA TRP A 192 1.13 0.42 -9.95
C TRP A 192 0.64 1.64 -10.74
N TYR A 193 1.14 1.88 -11.96
CA TYR A 193 0.62 3.00 -12.76
C TYR A 193 -0.88 2.85 -13.05
N PRO A 194 -1.37 1.74 -13.63
CA PRO A 194 -2.81 1.60 -13.86
C PRO A 194 -3.61 1.51 -12.56
N ALA A 195 -3.13 0.79 -11.55
CA ALA A 195 -3.82 0.62 -10.29
C ALA A 195 -4.01 1.95 -9.54
N HIS A 196 -2.95 2.78 -9.44
CA HIS A 196 -3.06 4.08 -8.82
C HIS A 196 -3.75 5.13 -9.71
N THR A 197 -3.76 4.97 -11.03
CA THR A 197 -4.64 5.78 -11.89
C THR A 197 -6.10 5.58 -11.50
N ILE A 198 -6.53 4.33 -11.32
CA ILE A 198 -7.88 4.03 -10.82
C ILE A 198 -8.06 4.62 -9.41
N THR A 199 -7.08 4.48 -8.52
CA THR A 199 -7.11 5.08 -7.18
C THR A 199 -7.39 6.59 -7.25
N PHE A 200 -6.70 7.31 -8.13
CA PHE A 200 -6.83 8.76 -8.25
C PHE A 200 -8.12 9.23 -8.94
N LEU A 201 -8.82 8.33 -9.64
CA LEU A 201 -10.17 8.58 -10.14
C LEU A 201 -11.24 8.46 -9.07
N LEU A 202 -10.95 7.79 -7.94
CA LEU A 202 -11.86 7.66 -6.81
C LEU A 202 -11.94 8.96 -6.00
N PRO A 203 -13.05 9.18 -5.25
CA PRO A 203 -13.14 10.22 -4.25
C PRO A 203 -11.97 10.18 -3.26
N ALA A 204 -11.50 11.33 -2.81
CA ALA A 204 -10.27 11.47 -2.02
C ALA A 204 -10.28 10.60 -0.74
N GLU A 205 -11.42 10.50 -0.07
CA GLU A 205 -11.61 9.72 1.17
C GLU A 205 -11.49 8.21 0.98
N GLN A 206 -11.66 7.70 -0.26
CA GLN A 206 -11.56 6.27 -0.58
C GLN A 206 -10.16 5.86 -1.03
N ARG A 207 -9.33 6.79 -1.48
CA ARG A 207 -8.02 6.53 -2.10
C ARG A 207 -7.08 5.71 -1.21
N VAL A 208 -6.98 6.10 0.06
CA VAL A 208 -6.09 5.44 1.03
C VAL A 208 -6.55 4.01 1.33
N LEU A 209 -7.86 3.78 1.47
CA LEU A 209 -8.39 2.44 1.67
C LEU A 209 -8.14 1.56 0.43
N PHE A 210 -8.43 2.09 -0.76
CA PHE A 210 -8.22 1.37 -2.01
C PHE A 210 -6.73 1.02 -2.21
N ALA A 211 -5.81 1.94 -1.92
CA ALA A 211 -4.37 1.69 -1.99
C ALA A 211 -3.91 0.58 -1.02
N ALA A 212 -4.46 0.54 0.20
CA ALA A 212 -4.16 -0.54 1.15
C ALA A 212 -4.66 -1.91 0.64
N LEU A 213 -5.81 -1.95 -0.03
CA LEU A 213 -6.35 -3.16 -0.66
C LEU A 213 -5.52 -3.60 -1.88
N LEU A 214 -4.97 -2.66 -2.66
CA LEU A 214 -4.06 -2.99 -3.77
C LEU A 214 -2.79 -3.71 -3.30
N GLY A 215 -2.29 -3.39 -2.09
CA GLY A 215 -1.18 -4.11 -1.47
C GLY A 215 -1.49 -5.60 -1.27
N ILE A 216 -2.72 -5.93 -0.84
CA ILE A 216 -3.20 -7.32 -0.72
C ILE A 216 -3.24 -7.97 -2.11
N ALA A 217 -3.84 -7.31 -3.10
CA ALA A 217 -3.95 -7.84 -4.46
C ALA A 217 -2.58 -8.16 -5.07
N LEU A 218 -1.61 -7.23 -4.93
CA LEU A 218 -0.25 -7.46 -5.42
C LEU A 218 0.42 -8.64 -4.69
N GLY A 219 0.29 -8.73 -3.37
CA GLY A 219 0.83 -9.84 -2.57
C GLY A 219 0.33 -11.19 -3.08
N VAL A 220 -0.96 -11.30 -3.37
CA VAL A 220 -1.58 -12.50 -3.95
C VAL A 220 -1.04 -12.80 -5.35
N LEU A 221 -0.99 -11.82 -6.23
CA LEU A 221 -0.50 -11.98 -7.60
C LEU A 221 0.95 -12.46 -7.64
N LEU A 222 1.83 -11.86 -6.84
CA LEU A 222 3.23 -12.26 -6.74
C LEU A 222 3.41 -13.66 -6.17
N ALA A 223 2.62 -14.04 -5.18
CA ALA A 223 2.67 -15.37 -4.59
C ALA A 223 2.18 -16.44 -5.57
N LEU A 224 1.13 -16.17 -6.35
CA LEU A 224 0.64 -17.08 -7.41
C LEU A 224 1.63 -17.23 -8.55
N SER A 225 2.32 -16.15 -8.95
CA SER A 225 3.33 -16.20 -10.01
C SER A 225 4.50 -17.09 -9.64
N LYS A 226 5.00 -17.03 -8.39
CA LYS A 226 6.06 -17.91 -7.86
C LYS A 226 5.67 -19.39 -7.83
N LYS A 227 4.39 -19.68 -7.63
CA LYS A 227 3.89 -21.07 -7.59
C LYS A 227 3.83 -21.70 -8.98
N LYS A 228 3.65 -20.90 -10.05
CA LYS A 228 3.63 -21.40 -11.44
C LYS A 228 5.03 -21.65 -12.02
N SER A 229 6.08 -21.06 -11.42
CA SER A 229 7.46 -21.19 -11.88
C SER A 229 8.26 -22.31 -11.19
N LYS A 230 7.61 -23.07 -10.31
CA LYS A 230 8.08 -24.32 -9.70
C LYS A 230 7.32 -25.51 -10.30
#